data_a1ad9a488b37ea36a2d0fcf849da3c1e
#
_entry.id   a1ad9a488b37ea36a2d0fcf849da3c1e
#
_cell.length_a   1.000
_cell.length_b   1.000
_cell.length_c   1.000
_cell.angle_alpha   90.00
_cell.angle_beta   90.00
_cell.angle_gamma   90.00
#
_symmetry.space_group_name_H-M   'P 1'
#
loop_
_entity.id
_entity.type
_entity.pdbx_description
1 polymer ?
#
loop_
_entity_poly.entity_id
_entity_poly.type
_entity_poly.pdbx_seq_one_letter_code
_entity_poly.pdbx_strand_id
1 'polypeptide(L)'
;MRAGPENRPKLFSTSLAGASGGGARCEKACNPRLGNLAHGRVLRTDTACGTGAPEPYCAYAEAADRSCEPPACSRCSSARAALAHPPAAMADSPFRRPRTWWQSAQNALRETIRLDLEAAFYFTHLILVFKSPRPAAMVLERSQDFGKTWRPYKYFAANCSATFGLEDDVARKGAACTSRYSSPFPCTGGEVIYRALSPPYAAEDPYSAEAQKQLKITNLRVQLLKRQGCPCRTEGLQAKPPQLLHFAVYDFIVKGSCFCNGHADHCVPVAGFRPVKAAGIFHVVHGKCMCKHNTAGSHCQHCAPLYNDQPWQAADGKTGAPKECQSCKCNGHADTCHFDMDAWLASGNRSGGICDNCQHNTEGQHCQRCKLGFYRDLRKPFSAPDACKSCACHPVGSATLPLGPRTFCDPSNGDCPCKPGVAGPRCDRCLLGYWGFGPYGCRPCDCARRCDPLTGDCLSGSADVDWHHEVPPFQPVLNDSEPAWGWEDEQGFSALRHSGKCECKEQVLGNPKVFCGMKYTYVIKTKILSAHDKGSHAEVNVKIKKVLKSTKLKILRGKRTLYPESWTNRGCTCPILNPGLEYLVAGHEDVRTGRLVVNMKSFVQQWKSALGRKVLEILKQDCN
;
A
#
# COMPACT_ATOMS: atom_id res chain seq x y z
N MET A 1 -18.35 -48.22 -29.54
CA MET A 1 -17.29 -47.82 -28.62
C MET A 1 -17.58 -46.40 -28.13
N ARG A 2 -17.94 -46.26 -26.87
CA ARG A 2 -18.33 -44.94 -26.27
C ARG A 2 -17.05 -44.18 -25.92
N ALA A 3 -16.90 -42.97 -26.48
CA ALA A 3 -15.86 -42.04 -26.10
C ALA A 3 -16.20 -41.44 -24.73
N GLY A 4 -15.27 -41.52 -23.79
CA GLY A 4 -15.36 -40.90 -22.46
C GLY A 4 -15.19 -39.38 -22.50
N PRO A 5 -15.60 -38.67 -21.46
CA PRO A 5 -15.60 -37.19 -21.47
C PRO A 5 -14.18 -36.65 -21.42
N GLU A 6 -13.87 -35.78 -22.40
CA GLU A 6 -12.63 -35.02 -22.45
C GLU A 6 -12.48 -34.14 -21.20
N ASN A 7 -11.38 -34.35 -20.51
CA ASN A 7 -10.89 -33.50 -19.44
C ASN A 7 -10.66 -32.06 -19.98
N ARG A 8 -11.62 -31.19 -19.80
CA ARG A 8 -11.37 -29.73 -19.88
C ARG A 8 -10.34 -29.37 -18.82
N PRO A 9 -9.21 -28.77 -19.17
CA PRO A 9 -8.28 -28.30 -18.15
C PRO A 9 -8.98 -27.26 -17.30
N LYS A 10 -9.15 -27.57 -16.00
CA LYS A 10 -9.53 -26.59 -14.99
C LYS A 10 -8.59 -25.40 -15.17
N LEU A 11 -9.16 -24.22 -15.52
CA LEU A 11 -8.46 -22.96 -15.39
C LEU A 11 -7.91 -22.93 -13.97
N PHE A 12 -6.60 -23.05 -13.85
CA PHE A 12 -5.90 -22.71 -12.62
C PHE A 12 -6.13 -21.20 -12.42
N SER A 13 -7.19 -20.91 -11.70
CA SER A 13 -7.25 -19.73 -10.86
C SER A 13 -6.14 -19.95 -9.84
N THR A 14 -4.91 -19.55 -10.16
CA THR A 14 -3.96 -19.19 -9.13
C THR A 14 -4.68 -18.09 -8.36
N SER A 15 -5.13 -18.42 -7.20
CA SER A 15 -5.57 -17.51 -6.17
C SER A 15 -4.36 -16.65 -5.74
N LEU A 16 -3.97 -15.72 -6.60
CA LEU A 16 -3.63 -14.38 -6.12
C LEU A 16 -4.90 -13.95 -5.40
N ALA A 17 -4.88 -14.01 -4.07
CA ALA A 17 -6.04 -13.84 -3.22
C ALA A 17 -6.91 -12.71 -3.75
N GLY A 18 -7.98 -13.09 -4.45
CA GLY A 18 -8.97 -12.18 -4.95
C GLY A 18 -9.74 -11.63 -3.77
N ALA A 19 -9.35 -10.49 -3.26
CA ALA A 19 -10.17 -9.68 -2.40
C ALA A 19 -11.33 -9.14 -3.23
N SER A 20 -12.42 -9.90 -3.24
CA SER A 20 -13.74 -9.40 -3.58
C SER A 20 -14.15 -8.33 -2.57
N GLY A 21 -14.49 -7.16 -3.06
CA GLY A 21 -15.22 -6.05 -2.47
C GLY A 21 -15.43 -5.98 -0.96
N GLY A 22 -14.61 -5.18 -0.29
CA GLY A 22 -14.67 -4.80 1.11
C GLY A 22 -13.25 -4.54 1.54
N GLY A 23 -12.88 -3.30 1.94
CA GLY A 23 -11.52 -2.85 2.19
C GLY A 23 -10.71 -3.75 3.11
N ALA A 24 -10.26 -4.88 2.60
CA ALA A 24 -9.24 -5.70 3.23
C ALA A 24 -7.96 -4.88 3.19
N ARG A 25 -7.48 -4.46 4.36
CA ARG A 25 -6.19 -3.81 4.52
C ARG A 25 -5.13 -4.72 3.95
N CYS A 26 -4.17 -4.13 3.24
CA CYS A 26 -2.98 -4.77 2.72
C CYS A 26 -2.06 -5.17 3.88
N GLU A 27 -2.41 -6.19 4.63
CA GLU A 27 -1.63 -6.75 5.76
C GLU A 27 -0.60 -7.79 5.30
N LYS A 28 -0.74 -8.24 4.07
CA LYS A 28 0.15 -9.20 3.40
C LYS A 28 0.64 -8.59 2.10
N ALA A 29 1.48 -9.30 1.36
CA ALA A 29 1.82 -8.92 0.00
C ALA A 29 0.55 -8.60 -0.80
N CYS A 30 0.48 -7.42 -1.38
CA CYS A 30 -0.71 -6.90 -2.05
C CYS A 30 -0.46 -6.65 -3.52
N ASN A 31 -1.48 -6.93 -4.32
CA ASN A 31 -1.47 -6.62 -5.74
C ASN A 31 -2.71 -5.84 -6.14
N PRO A 32 -2.55 -4.79 -6.93
CA PRO A 32 -3.66 -4.13 -7.57
C PRO A 32 -4.39 -5.08 -8.53
N ARG A 33 -5.68 -4.81 -8.77
CA ARG A 33 -6.51 -5.64 -9.65
C ARG A 33 -5.95 -5.67 -11.07
N LEU A 34 -5.99 -6.85 -11.69
CA LEU A 34 -5.66 -7.02 -13.10
C LEU A 34 -6.75 -6.37 -13.97
N GLY A 35 -6.32 -5.59 -14.96
CA GLY A 35 -7.20 -4.98 -15.96
C GLY A 35 -6.61 -5.08 -17.35
N ASN A 36 -7.27 -4.45 -18.34
CA ASN A 36 -6.71 -4.30 -19.68
C ASN A 36 -5.89 -3.02 -19.76
N LEU A 37 -4.56 -3.15 -19.91
CA LEU A 37 -3.63 -2.02 -20.01
C LEU A 37 -3.85 -1.17 -21.29
N ALA A 38 -4.49 -1.71 -22.31
CA ALA A 38 -4.82 -0.97 -23.52
C ALA A 38 -5.98 0.02 -23.33
N HIS A 39 -6.83 -0.18 -22.32
CA HIS A 39 -7.96 0.71 -22.05
C HIS A 39 -7.50 2.12 -21.69
N GLY A 40 -8.09 3.12 -22.35
CA GLY A 40 -7.79 4.53 -22.12
C GLY A 40 -6.44 4.99 -22.67
N ARG A 41 -5.76 4.15 -23.47
CA ARG A 41 -4.48 4.46 -24.11
C ARG A 41 -4.60 4.40 -25.64
N VAL A 42 -3.72 5.12 -26.32
CA VAL A 42 -3.66 5.16 -27.79
C VAL A 42 -2.88 3.94 -28.27
N LEU A 43 -3.54 3.11 -29.07
CA LEU A 43 -2.86 2.10 -29.88
C LEU A 43 -2.36 2.74 -31.17
N ARG A 44 -1.12 2.47 -31.54
CA ARG A 44 -0.50 2.94 -32.78
C ARG A 44 -0.35 1.78 -33.75
N THR A 45 -0.67 2.04 -35.03
CA THR A 45 -0.49 1.10 -36.13
C THR A 45 0.20 1.81 -37.28
N ASP A 46 0.85 1.06 -38.14
CA ASP A 46 1.55 1.66 -39.30
C ASP A 46 0.52 2.19 -40.30
N THR A 47 -0.58 1.46 -40.52
CA THR A 47 -1.65 1.86 -41.45
C THR A 47 -3.05 1.68 -40.84
N ALA A 48 -4.03 2.32 -41.41
CA ALA A 48 -5.45 2.07 -41.20
C ALA A 48 -6.21 2.16 -42.52
N CYS A 49 -7.18 1.29 -42.71
CA CYS A 49 -7.97 1.18 -43.92
C CYS A 49 -8.71 2.49 -44.24
N GLY A 50 -8.63 2.91 -45.49
CA GLY A 50 -9.37 4.08 -46.00
C GLY A 50 -8.86 5.42 -45.48
N THR A 51 -7.58 5.55 -45.09
CA THR A 51 -6.99 6.81 -44.61
C THR A 51 -6.83 7.85 -45.70
N GLY A 52 -6.44 7.46 -46.92
CA GLY A 52 -6.28 8.37 -48.09
C GLY A 52 -7.52 8.43 -48.96
N ALA A 53 -8.11 7.28 -49.28
CA ALA A 53 -9.29 7.12 -50.11
C ALA A 53 -10.07 5.87 -49.67
N PRO A 54 -11.38 5.77 -50.00
CA PRO A 54 -12.15 4.58 -49.68
C PRO A 54 -11.57 3.31 -50.31
N GLU A 55 -11.20 2.33 -49.49
CA GLU A 55 -10.59 1.07 -49.93
C GLU A 55 -11.58 -0.09 -49.90
N PRO A 56 -11.60 -0.99 -50.91
CA PRO A 56 -12.41 -2.19 -50.86
C PRO A 56 -11.79 -3.24 -49.95
N TYR A 57 -12.58 -4.00 -49.22
CA TYR A 57 -12.18 -5.17 -48.45
C TYR A 57 -13.25 -6.25 -48.48
N CYS A 58 -12.86 -7.49 -48.25
CA CYS A 58 -13.80 -8.59 -48.11
C CYS A 58 -13.53 -9.32 -46.77
N ALA A 59 -14.57 -9.64 -46.01
CA ALA A 59 -14.50 -10.28 -44.72
C ALA A 59 -15.33 -11.57 -44.71
N TYR A 60 -14.83 -12.59 -44.04
CA TYR A 60 -15.53 -13.86 -43.84
C TYR A 60 -16.57 -13.71 -42.69
N ALA A 61 -17.70 -14.40 -42.86
CA ALA A 61 -18.70 -14.53 -41.79
C ALA A 61 -18.17 -15.45 -40.66
N GLU A 62 -18.69 -15.27 -39.45
CA GLU A 62 -18.43 -16.19 -38.32
C GLU A 62 -19.20 -17.50 -38.59
N ALA A 63 -18.60 -18.45 -39.28
CA ALA A 63 -19.18 -19.77 -39.49
C ALA A 63 -18.63 -20.77 -38.49
N ALA A 64 -19.53 -21.55 -37.88
CA ALA A 64 -19.17 -22.58 -36.90
C ALA A 64 -18.50 -23.79 -37.54
N ASP A 65 -18.54 -23.92 -38.86
CA ASP A 65 -18.03 -25.06 -39.59
C ASP A 65 -16.97 -24.67 -40.62
N ARG A 66 -16.18 -25.63 -41.11
CA ARG A 66 -15.15 -25.43 -42.14
C ARG A 66 -15.67 -25.09 -43.53
N SER A 67 -17.00 -25.02 -43.69
CA SER A 67 -17.66 -24.53 -44.87
C SER A 67 -17.53 -22.99 -44.92
N CYS A 68 -16.65 -22.49 -45.79
CA CYS A 68 -16.51 -21.06 -45.97
C CYS A 68 -17.65 -20.54 -46.85
N GLU A 69 -18.53 -19.73 -46.30
CA GLU A 69 -19.37 -18.86 -47.12
C GLU A 69 -18.53 -17.86 -47.88
N PRO A 70 -18.96 -17.42 -49.10
CA PRO A 70 -18.27 -16.39 -49.85
C PRO A 70 -18.07 -15.14 -48.96
N PRO A 71 -16.87 -14.51 -48.99
CA PRO A 71 -16.63 -13.34 -48.17
C PRO A 71 -17.52 -12.19 -48.60
N ALA A 72 -18.13 -11.51 -47.64
CA ALA A 72 -18.90 -10.28 -47.89
C ALA A 72 -17.94 -9.11 -48.11
N CYS A 73 -18.09 -8.42 -49.27
CA CYS A 73 -17.24 -7.30 -49.62
C CYS A 73 -17.90 -5.96 -49.31
N SER A 74 -17.12 -4.99 -48.85
CA SER A 74 -17.52 -3.64 -48.48
C SER A 74 -16.39 -2.65 -48.73
N ARG A 75 -16.59 -1.38 -48.37
CA ARG A 75 -15.54 -0.35 -48.41
C ARG A 75 -15.33 0.26 -47.03
N CYS A 76 -14.07 0.50 -46.68
CA CYS A 76 -13.68 1.25 -45.50
C CYS A 76 -13.30 2.69 -45.87
N SER A 77 -13.55 3.63 -44.94
CA SER A 77 -13.17 5.03 -45.09
C SER A 77 -12.99 5.67 -43.72
N SER A 78 -11.83 6.26 -43.47
CA SER A 78 -11.58 6.99 -42.21
C SER A 78 -12.37 8.30 -42.11
N ALA A 79 -12.82 8.86 -43.26
CA ALA A 79 -13.63 10.07 -43.33
C ALA A 79 -15.08 9.85 -42.88
N ARG A 80 -15.58 8.61 -42.89
CA ARG A 80 -16.94 8.25 -42.48
C ARG A 80 -16.91 7.34 -41.26
N ALA A 81 -17.36 7.83 -40.10
CA ALA A 81 -17.34 7.09 -38.84
C ALA A 81 -17.96 5.67 -38.90
N ALA A 82 -19.04 5.51 -39.68
CA ALA A 82 -19.70 4.20 -39.86
C ALA A 82 -18.88 3.19 -40.70
N LEU A 83 -17.88 3.64 -41.45
CA LEU A 83 -17.03 2.82 -42.30
C LEU A 83 -15.57 2.84 -41.84
N ALA A 84 -15.30 3.48 -40.71
CA ALA A 84 -13.95 3.62 -40.16
C ALA A 84 -13.59 2.44 -39.26
N HIS A 85 -12.37 1.93 -39.43
CA HIS A 85 -11.80 0.86 -38.63
C HIS A 85 -10.48 1.31 -37.96
N PRO A 86 -10.54 2.28 -37.01
CA PRO A 86 -9.36 2.86 -36.40
C PRO A 86 -8.71 1.93 -35.36
N PRO A 87 -7.43 2.14 -34.99
CA PRO A 87 -6.73 1.36 -33.98
C PRO A 87 -7.46 1.33 -32.61
N ALA A 88 -8.16 2.42 -32.27
CA ALA A 88 -8.93 2.49 -31.01
C ALA A 88 -10.03 1.43 -30.90
N ALA A 89 -10.52 0.90 -32.01
CA ALA A 89 -11.53 -0.15 -32.05
C ALA A 89 -11.04 -1.49 -31.48
N MET A 90 -9.72 -1.71 -31.40
CA MET A 90 -9.15 -2.92 -30.78
C MET A 90 -9.11 -2.86 -29.24
N ALA A 91 -9.25 -1.67 -28.66
CA ALA A 91 -9.16 -1.46 -27.21
C ALA A 91 -10.49 -1.01 -26.59
N ASP A 92 -11.58 -1.03 -27.35
CA ASP A 92 -12.93 -0.78 -26.83
C ASP A 92 -13.48 -2.04 -26.12
N SER A 93 -14.78 -2.08 -25.83
CA SER A 93 -15.35 -3.22 -25.12
C SER A 93 -15.45 -4.48 -25.97
N PRO A 94 -14.90 -5.63 -25.54
CA PRO A 94 -15.11 -6.89 -26.24
C PRO A 94 -16.57 -7.36 -26.23
N PHE A 95 -17.42 -6.71 -25.40
CA PHE A 95 -18.85 -6.98 -25.33
C PHE A 95 -19.70 -6.06 -26.21
N ARG A 96 -19.08 -5.12 -26.93
CA ARG A 96 -19.80 -4.21 -27.81
C ARG A 96 -20.49 -4.98 -28.96
N ARG A 97 -21.70 -4.60 -29.28
CA ARG A 97 -22.47 -5.14 -30.39
C ARG A 97 -23.03 -3.98 -31.24
N PRO A 98 -22.82 -3.98 -32.57
CA PRO A 98 -21.96 -4.91 -33.31
C PRO A 98 -20.48 -4.74 -32.93
N ARG A 99 -19.68 -5.81 -33.09
CA ARG A 99 -18.24 -5.78 -32.80
C ARG A 99 -17.52 -4.81 -33.72
N THR A 100 -16.66 -4.02 -33.15
CA THR A 100 -15.74 -3.11 -33.84
C THR A 100 -14.40 -3.79 -34.07
N TRP A 101 -13.61 -3.29 -35.02
CA TRP A 101 -12.28 -3.82 -35.31
C TRP A 101 -11.39 -2.76 -35.94
N TRP A 102 -10.10 -2.95 -35.83
CA TRP A 102 -9.11 -2.25 -36.63
C TRP A 102 -8.78 -3.07 -37.88
N GLN A 103 -8.50 -2.37 -38.96
CA GLN A 103 -8.09 -2.98 -40.22
C GLN A 103 -6.95 -2.19 -40.84
N SER A 104 -5.90 -2.90 -41.34
CA SER A 104 -4.80 -2.31 -42.07
C SER A 104 -5.25 -1.79 -43.44
N ALA A 105 -4.43 -0.94 -44.10
CA ALA A 105 -4.61 -0.63 -45.48
C ALA A 105 -4.58 -1.90 -46.34
N GLN A 106 -5.26 -1.85 -47.49
CA GLN A 106 -5.21 -2.89 -48.49
C GLN A 106 -3.75 -3.06 -48.96
N ASN A 107 -3.30 -4.26 -49.15
CA ASN A 107 -1.94 -4.59 -49.59
C ASN A 107 -0.81 -4.31 -48.60
N ALA A 108 -1.08 -3.90 -47.36
CA ALA A 108 -0.06 -3.85 -46.33
C ALA A 108 0.62 -5.22 -46.16
N LEU A 109 1.90 -5.34 -46.46
CA LEU A 109 2.65 -6.60 -46.37
C LEU A 109 3.02 -6.94 -44.93
N ARG A 110 3.24 -5.92 -44.13
CA ARG A 110 3.57 -5.98 -42.70
C ARG A 110 2.83 -4.89 -41.95
N GLU A 111 2.59 -5.10 -40.70
CA GLU A 111 1.96 -4.14 -39.78
C GLU A 111 2.53 -4.24 -38.40
N THR A 112 2.56 -3.13 -37.67
CA THR A 112 2.96 -3.08 -36.26
C THR A 112 1.80 -2.52 -35.44
N ILE A 113 1.38 -3.25 -34.42
CA ILE A 113 0.47 -2.76 -33.38
C ILE A 113 1.32 -2.45 -32.16
N ARG A 114 1.32 -1.19 -31.71
CA ARG A 114 2.15 -0.73 -30.59
C ARG A 114 1.31 -0.08 -29.51
N LEU A 115 1.57 -0.48 -28.26
CA LEU A 115 1.04 0.10 -27.03
C LEU A 115 2.19 0.74 -26.26
N ASP A 116 2.10 2.04 -26.00
CA ASP A 116 3.02 2.79 -25.15
C ASP A 116 2.35 3.07 -23.80
N LEU A 117 3.05 2.81 -22.71
CA LEU A 117 2.57 2.97 -21.35
C LEU A 117 3.31 4.13 -20.68
N GLU A 118 2.62 4.87 -19.81
CA GLU A 118 3.15 6.04 -19.09
C GLU A 118 4.04 5.68 -17.89
N ALA A 119 4.05 4.41 -17.50
CA ALA A 119 4.83 3.88 -16.38
C ALA A 119 5.20 2.42 -16.63
N ALA A 120 5.93 1.81 -15.71
CA ALA A 120 6.14 0.37 -15.70
C ALA A 120 4.89 -0.35 -15.19
N PHE A 121 4.51 -1.42 -15.86
CA PHE A 121 3.38 -2.28 -15.50
C PHE A 121 3.80 -3.74 -15.42
N TYR A 122 3.06 -4.53 -14.64
CA TYR A 122 3.07 -5.98 -14.73
C TYR A 122 2.22 -6.44 -15.90
N PHE A 123 2.81 -7.15 -16.82
CA PHE A 123 2.15 -7.78 -17.94
C PHE A 123 2.00 -9.28 -17.69
N THR A 124 0.80 -9.80 -17.76
CA THR A 124 0.53 -11.23 -17.53
C THR A 124 0.13 -11.98 -18.78
N HIS A 125 -0.78 -11.43 -19.57
CA HIS A 125 -1.33 -12.09 -20.77
C HIS A 125 -1.58 -11.08 -21.89
N LEU A 126 -1.31 -11.49 -23.13
CA LEU A 126 -1.85 -10.88 -24.34
C LEU A 126 -2.91 -11.81 -24.92
N ILE A 127 -4.05 -11.24 -25.30
CA ILE A 127 -5.10 -11.92 -26.05
C ILE A 127 -5.40 -11.07 -27.27
N LEU A 128 -5.15 -11.63 -28.45
CA LEU A 128 -5.51 -11.03 -29.74
C LEU A 128 -6.64 -11.83 -30.34
N VAL A 129 -7.69 -11.15 -30.79
CA VAL A 129 -8.80 -11.77 -31.51
C VAL A 129 -8.84 -11.18 -32.92
N PHE A 130 -8.55 -12.00 -33.91
CA PHE A 130 -8.45 -11.57 -35.31
C PHE A 130 -9.81 -11.60 -36.02
N LYS A 131 -10.13 -10.55 -36.76
CA LYS A 131 -11.22 -10.56 -37.74
C LYS A 131 -10.79 -11.17 -39.07
N SER A 132 -9.55 -10.91 -39.50
CA SER A 132 -8.91 -11.63 -40.61
C SER A 132 -8.41 -13.00 -40.15
N PRO A 133 -8.03 -13.90 -41.10
CA PRO A 133 -7.22 -15.06 -40.71
C PRO A 133 -5.98 -14.65 -39.93
N ARG A 134 -5.58 -15.46 -38.96
CA ARG A 134 -4.36 -15.18 -38.19
C ARG A 134 -3.14 -15.12 -39.08
N PRO A 135 -2.14 -14.26 -38.83
CA PRO A 135 -0.93 -14.17 -39.62
C PRO A 135 -0.17 -15.49 -39.70
N ALA A 136 0.42 -15.77 -40.88
CA ALA A 136 1.33 -16.91 -41.01
C ALA A 136 2.64 -16.70 -40.24
N ALA A 137 3.02 -15.45 -39.99
CA ALA A 137 4.17 -15.09 -39.13
C ALA A 137 3.92 -13.77 -38.42
N MET A 138 4.26 -13.73 -37.11
CA MET A 138 4.25 -12.52 -36.29
C MET A 138 5.23 -12.66 -35.11
N VAL A 139 5.59 -11.52 -34.50
CA VAL A 139 6.47 -11.44 -33.33
C VAL A 139 5.81 -10.57 -32.26
N LEU A 140 5.81 -11.04 -31.04
CA LEU A 140 5.46 -10.26 -29.86
C LEU A 140 6.74 -9.79 -29.16
N GLU A 141 6.87 -8.48 -28.95
CA GLU A 141 8.03 -7.86 -28.35
C GLU A 141 7.64 -6.92 -27.22
N ARG A 142 8.58 -6.72 -26.31
CA ARG A 142 8.46 -5.78 -25.19
C ARG A 142 9.60 -4.79 -25.13
N SER A 143 9.36 -3.67 -24.47
CA SER A 143 10.36 -2.75 -23.94
C SER A 143 10.18 -2.56 -22.43
N GLN A 144 11.28 -2.31 -21.72
CA GLN A 144 11.33 -1.98 -20.30
C GLN A 144 11.93 -0.58 -20.05
N ASP A 145 12.28 0.14 -21.11
CA ASP A 145 12.98 1.42 -21.14
C ASP A 145 12.29 2.46 -22.02
N PHE A 146 10.96 2.43 -22.02
CA PHE A 146 10.09 3.35 -22.78
C PHE A 146 10.33 3.34 -24.29
N GLY A 147 10.60 2.16 -24.86
CA GLY A 147 10.71 1.95 -26.30
C GLY A 147 12.09 2.20 -26.89
N LYS A 148 13.13 2.40 -26.06
CA LYS A 148 14.51 2.56 -26.52
C LYS A 148 15.07 1.23 -27.02
N THR A 149 14.86 0.15 -26.28
CA THR A 149 15.25 -1.21 -26.69
C THR A 149 14.04 -2.15 -26.69
N TRP A 150 14.10 -3.12 -27.61
CA TRP A 150 13.04 -4.11 -27.76
C TRP A 150 13.61 -5.51 -27.67
N ARG A 151 12.86 -6.39 -26.96
CA ARG A 151 13.20 -7.81 -26.81
C ARG A 151 12.01 -8.67 -27.17
N PRO A 152 12.19 -9.72 -27.98
CA PRO A 152 11.11 -10.62 -28.30
C PRO A 152 10.65 -11.40 -27.07
N TYR A 153 9.34 -11.52 -26.90
CA TYR A 153 8.72 -12.45 -25.98
C TYR A 153 8.49 -13.80 -26.64
N LYS A 154 7.96 -13.79 -27.87
CA LYS A 154 7.56 -15.01 -28.59
C LYS A 154 7.47 -14.73 -30.08
N TYR A 155 7.92 -15.71 -30.84
CA TYR A 155 7.72 -15.78 -32.28
C TYR A 155 6.56 -16.72 -32.58
N PHE A 156 5.79 -16.40 -33.59
CA PHE A 156 4.66 -17.21 -34.05
C PHE A 156 4.79 -17.41 -35.55
N ALA A 157 4.83 -18.66 -36.03
CA ALA A 157 4.91 -18.96 -37.42
C ALA A 157 4.25 -20.29 -37.78
N ALA A 158 3.66 -20.40 -38.96
CA ALA A 158 3.14 -21.65 -39.47
C ALA A 158 4.26 -22.74 -39.55
N ASN A 159 5.49 -22.30 -39.87
CA ASN A 159 6.70 -23.10 -39.78
C ASN A 159 7.82 -22.27 -39.14
N CYS A 160 8.15 -22.57 -37.89
CA CYS A 160 9.14 -21.85 -37.11
C CYS A 160 10.56 -21.94 -37.67
N SER A 161 10.96 -23.11 -38.12
CA SER A 161 12.29 -23.35 -38.71
C SER A 161 12.47 -22.60 -40.02
N ALA A 162 11.51 -22.74 -40.93
CA ALA A 162 11.60 -22.07 -42.22
C ALA A 162 11.48 -20.53 -42.15
N THR A 163 10.75 -20.00 -41.15
CA THR A 163 10.48 -18.54 -41.04
C THR A 163 11.53 -17.80 -40.25
N PHE A 164 11.98 -18.40 -39.13
CA PHE A 164 12.85 -17.74 -38.15
C PHE A 164 14.12 -18.54 -37.81
N GLY A 165 14.30 -19.75 -38.33
CA GLY A 165 15.41 -20.63 -37.95
C GLY A 165 15.32 -21.13 -36.52
N LEU A 166 14.11 -21.13 -35.91
CA LEU A 166 13.88 -21.47 -34.51
C LEU A 166 13.13 -22.80 -34.36
N GLU A 167 13.38 -23.48 -33.27
CA GLU A 167 12.61 -24.66 -32.89
C GLU A 167 11.17 -24.29 -32.53
N ASP A 168 10.24 -25.21 -32.81
CA ASP A 168 8.82 -25.06 -32.47
C ASP A 168 8.55 -25.54 -31.03
N ASP A 169 7.82 -24.74 -30.26
CA ASP A 169 7.32 -25.04 -28.91
C ASP A 169 6.41 -26.29 -28.87
N VAL A 170 5.81 -26.68 -29.99
CA VAL A 170 5.06 -27.94 -30.13
C VAL A 170 6.00 -29.15 -30.02
N ALA A 171 7.18 -29.05 -30.58
CA ALA A 171 8.19 -30.09 -30.54
C ALA A 171 9.04 -30.03 -29.25
N ARG A 172 9.45 -28.81 -28.85
CA ARG A 172 10.26 -28.58 -27.66
C ARG A 172 9.61 -27.51 -26.79
N LYS A 173 8.98 -27.96 -25.70
CA LYS A 173 8.31 -27.08 -24.75
C LYS A 173 9.25 -25.96 -24.24
N GLY A 174 8.78 -24.71 -24.36
CA GLY A 174 9.56 -23.54 -23.94
C GLY A 174 10.41 -22.91 -25.05
N ALA A 175 10.41 -23.46 -26.28
CA ALA A 175 11.08 -22.86 -27.43
C ALA A 175 10.56 -21.44 -27.72
N ALA A 176 11.41 -20.58 -28.30
CA ALA A 176 11.09 -19.18 -28.57
C ALA A 176 10.00 -19.00 -29.64
N CYS A 177 9.75 -19.97 -30.52
CA CYS A 177 8.73 -19.94 -31.56
C CYS A 177 7.60 -20.92 -31.30
N THR A 178 6.40 -20.68 -31.84
CA THR A 178 5.27 -21.61 -31.80
C THR A 178 4.42 -21.55 -33.07
N SER A 179 4.00 -22.71 -33.56
CA SER A 179 3.07 -22.84 -34.70
C SER A 179 1.59 -22.89 -34.28
N ARG A 180 1.29 -23.05 -32.99
CA ARG A 180 -0.07 -23.28 -32.46
C ARG A 180 -1.10 -22.24 -32.89
N TYR A 181 -0.68 -21.00 -33.11
CA TYR A 181 -1.56 -19.87 -33.38
C TYR A 181 -1.45 -19.32 -34.81
N SER A 182 -0.73 -19.98 -35.70
CA SER A 182 -0.49 -19.53 -37.06
C SER A 182 -1.29 -20.31 -38.10
N SER A 183 -2.29 -21.08 -37.69
CA SER A 183 -3.28 -21.67 -38.62
C SER A 183 -4.22 -20.58 -39.15
N PRO A 184 -4.58 -20.57 -40.42
CA PRO A 184 -5.58 -19.66 -40.98
C PRO A 184 -6.98 -19.89 -40.41
N PHE A 185 -7.30 -21.08 -39.98
CA PHE A 185 -8.60 -21.40 -39.34
C PHE A 185 -8.63 -21.11 -37.83
N PRO A 186 -9.77 -20.60 -37.33
CA PRO A 186 -10.94 -20.11 -38.07
C PRO A 186 -10.58 -18.84 -38.87
N CYS A 187 -11.24 -18.63 -40.04
CA CYS A 187 -10.98 -17.50 -40.93
C CYS A 187 -11.34 -16.13 -40.36
N THR A 188 -12.17 -16.13 -39.29
CA THR A 188 -12.50 -14.97 -38.44
C THR A 188 -12.65 -15.44 -37.02
N GLY A 189 -12.44 -14.56 -36.04
CA GLY A 189 -12.53 -14.89 -34.60
C GLY A 189 -11.34 -15.73 -34.09
N GLY A 190 -10.29 -15.95 -34.89
CA GLY A 190 -9.11 -16.71 -34.46
C GLY A 190 -8.36 -16.00 -33.34
N GLU A 191 -8.07 -16.71 -32.25
CA GLU A 191 -7.41 -16.15 -31.07
C GLU A 191 -5.91 -16.49 -31.03
N VAL A 192 -5.12 -15.56 -30.49
CA VAL A 192 -3.73 -15.77 -30.09
C VAL A 192 -3.59 -15.38 -28.63
N ILE A 193 -3.15 -16.34 -27.81
CA ILE A 193 -3.00 -16.15 -26.37
C ILE A 193 -1.53 -16.34 -26.01
N TYR A 194 -0.93 -15.32 -25.40
CA TYR A 194 0.42 -15.38 -24.83
C TYR A 194 0.37 -15.14 -23.33
N ARG A 195 1.15 -15.92 -22.57
CA ARG A 195 1.34 -15.77 -21.13
C ARG A 195 2.80 -15.46 -20.86
N ALA A 196 3.07 -14.38 -20.10
CA ALA A 196 4.43 -13.95 -19.79
C ALA A 196 5.17 -14.94 -18.87
N LEU A 197 4.45 -15.57 -17.92
CA LEU A 197 4.93 -16.67 -17.12
C LEU A 197 4.17 -17.95 -17.52
N SER A 198 4.87 -18.85 -18.18
CA SER A 198 4.36 -20.19 -18.50
C SER A 198 4.84 -21.19 -17.45
N PRO A 199 4.11 -22.28 -17.13
CA PRO A 199 4.64 -23.37 -16.33
C PRO A 199 5.96 -23.91 -16.93
N PRO A 200 7.03 -24.19 -16.13
CA PRO A 200 7.05 -24.30 -14.66
C PRO A 200 7.23 -22.98 -13.90
N TYR A 201 7.56 -21.86 -14.56
CA TYR A 201 7.85 -20.55 -13.93
C TYR A 201 6.65 -19.95 -13.18
N ALA A 202 5.43 -20.43 -13.42
CA ALA A 202 4.23 -19.99 -12.68
C ALA A 202 4.26 -20.32 -11.17
N ALA A 203 5.18 -21.18 -10.72
CA ALA A 203 5.37 -21.53 -9.31
C ALA A 203 6.41 -20.65 -8.59
N GLU A 204 7.11 -19.79 -9.33
CA GLU A 204 8.10 -18.88 -8.77
C GLU A 204 7.43 -17.65 -8.15
N ASP A 205 8.15 -17.01 -7.23
CA ASP A 205 7.71 -15.74 -6.66
C ASP A 205 7.61 -14.68 -7.78
N PRO A 206 6.42 -14.09 -8.02
CA PRO A 206 6.25 -13.07 -9.06
C PRO A 206 7.08 -11.80 -8.81
N TYR A 207 7.57 -11.60 -7.59
CA TYR A 207 8.44 -10.48 -7.23
C TYR A 207 9.93 -10.83 -7.29
N SER A 208 10.29 -12.08 -7.58
CA SER A 208 11.69 -12.45 -7.79
C SER A 208 12.30 -11.67 -8.96
N ALA A 209 13.61 -11.43 -8.92
CA ALA A 209 14.31 -10.70 -9.97
C ALA A 209 14.15 -11.35 -11.35
N GLU A 210 14.05 -12.69 -11.41
CA GLU A 210 13.86 -13.43 -12.66
C GLU A 210 12.44 -13.26 -13.21
N ALA A 211 11.40 -13.35 -12.35
CA ALA A 211 10.02 -13.10 -12.76
C ALA A 211 9.84 -11.65 -13.23
N GLN A 212 10.47 -10.69 -12.55
CA GLN A 212 10.45 -9.27 -12.90
C GLN A 212 10.97 -9.00 -14.31
N LYS A 213 12.05 -9.70 -14.71
CA LYS A 213 12.58 -9.60 -16.08
C LYS A 213 11.54 -10.00 -17.13
N GLN A 214 10.60 -10.86 -16.79
CA GLN A 214 9.56 -11.32 -17.71
C GLN A 214 8.27 -10.49 -17.63
N LEU A 215 7.88 -10.06 -16.44
CA LEU A 215 6.60 -9.41 -16.20
C LEU A 215 6.59 -7.90 -16.43
N LYS A 216 7.73 -7.23 -16.20
CA LYS A 216 7.81 -5.76 -16.32
C LYS A 216 7.83 -5.31 -17.77
N ILE A 217 6.91 -4.39 -18.12
CA ILE A 217 6.87 -3.72 -19.41
C ILE A 217 6.64 -2.22 -19.25
N THR A 218 7.18 -1.44 -20.16
CA THR A 218 6.81 -0.04 -20.43
C THR A 218 6.16 0.13 -21.81
N ASN A 219 6.41 -0.81 -22.72
CA ASN A 219 5.81 -0.83 -24.06
C ASN A 219 5.63 -2.27 -24.51
N LEU A 220 4.64 -2.48 -25.35
CA LEU A 220 4.37 -3.75 -26.02
C LEU A 220 4.14 -3.50 -27.49
N ARG A 221 4.70 -4.35 -28.38
CA ARG A 221 4.37 -4.31 -29.80
C ARG A 221 4.19 -5.71 -30.37
N VAL A 222 3.31 -5.81 -31.34
CA VAL A 222 3.09 -7.00 -32.14
C VAL A 222 3.40 -6.66 -33.59
N GLN A 223 4.38 -7.32 -34.16
CA GLN A 223 4.69 -7.20 -35.55
C GLN A 223 3.99 -8.32 -36.34
N LEU A 224 3.09 -7.98 -37.24
CA LEU A 224 2.39 -8.87 -38.15
C LEU A 224 3.22 -8.93 -39.44
N LEU A 225 3.93 -10.03 -39.67
CA LEU A 225 4.99 -10.10 -40.68
C LEU A 225 4.53 -10.74 -41.99
N LYS A 226 3.57 -11.69 -41.93
CA LYS A 226 3.12 -12.40 -43.15
C LYS A 226 1.63 -12.68 -43.07
N ARG A 227 0.89 -12.16 -44.00
CA ARG A 227 -0.54 -12.44 -44.20
C ARG A 227 -0.75 -13.88 -44.66
N GLN A 228 -1.97 -14.37 -44.47
CA GLN A 228 -2.43 -15.59 -45.16
C GLN A 228 -3.92 -15.48 -45.46
N GLY A 229 -4.32 -16.11 -46.57
CA GLY A 229 -5.72 -16.24 -46.95
C GLY A 229 -6.42 -17.37 -46.23
N CYS A 230 -7.75 -17.33 -46.23
CA CYS A 230 -8.53 -18.48 -45.76
C CYS A 230 -8.51 -19.58 -46.83
N PRO A 231 -8.11 -20.80 -46.49
CA PRO A 231 -8.09 -21.92 -47.43
C PRO A 231 -9.50 -22.53 -47.59
N CYS A 232 -10.44 -21.72 -48.09
CA CYS A 232 -11.78 -22.19 -48.38
C CYS A 232 -11.76 -23.05 -49.62
N ARG A 233 -12.36 -24.25 -49.57
CA ARG A 233 -12.62 -25.06 -50.77
C ARG A 233 -13.75 -24.40 -51.55
N THR A 234 -13.44 -23.85 -52.67
CA THR A 234 -14.41 -23.30 -53.63
C THR A 234 -14.80 -24.38 -54.62
N GLU A 235 -15.32 -25.51 -54.13
CA GLU A 235 -15.89 -26.51 -55.04
C GLU A 235 -17.22 -25.98 -55.58
N GLY A 236 -17.27 -25.64 -56.85
CA GLY A 236 -18.49 -25.20 -57.53
C GLY A 236 -18.63 -23.69 -57.84
N LEU A 237 -17.73 -22.83 -57.44
CA LEU A 237 -17.77 -21.38 -57.80
C LEU A 237 -17.02 -21.11 -59.11
N GLN A 238 -17.74 -20.57 -60.10
CA GLN A 238 -17.17 -20.23 -61.42
C GLN A 238 -16.15 -19.07 -61.43
N ALA A 239 -15.97 -18.37 -60.31
CA ALA A 239 -14.95 -17.34 -60.16
C ALA A 239 -14.30 -17.41 -58.76
N LYS A 240 -12.96 -17.42 -58.66
CA LYS A 240 -12.24 -17.23 -57.38
C LYS A 240 -12.59 -15.86 -56.81
N PRO A 241 -13.11 -15.76 -55.57
CA PRO A 241 -13.35 -14.47 -54.96
C PRO A 241 -12.04 -13.68 -54.90
N PRO A 242 -12.08 -12.34 -55.08
CA PRO A 242 -10.89 -11.51 -54.99
C PRO A 242 -10.22 -11.67 -53.63
N GLN A 243 -8.98 -12.15 -53.59
CA GLN A 243 -8.21 -12.29 -52.36
C GLN A 243 -7.70 -10.91 -51.90
N LEU A 244 -8.58 -10.07 -51.38
CA LEU A 244 -8.20 -8.81 -50.75
C LEU A 244 -7.60 -9.10 -49.37
N LEU A 245 -6.29 -9.32 -49.33
CA LEU A 245 -5.58 -9.67 -48.10
C LEU A 245 -5.26 -8.41 -47.30
N HIS A 246 -5.70 -8.38 -46.05
CA HIS A 246 -5.44 -7.34 -45.08
C HIS A 246 -5.27 -7.96 -43.70
N PHE A 247 -4.71 -7.21 -42.74
CA PHE A 247 -4.77 -7.56 -41.32
C PHE A 247 -5.98 -6.88 -40.69
N ALA A 248 -6.74 -7.60 -39.87
CA ALA A 248 -7.84 -7.04 -39.10
C ALA A 248 -7.95 -7.71 -37.75
N VAL A 249 -8.11 -6.89 -36.69
CA VAL A 249 -8.12 -7.33 -35.30
C VAL A 249 -9.35 -6.77 -34.59
N TYR A 250 -10.14 -7.63 -33.97
CA TYR A 250 -11.28 -7.27 -33.11
C TYR A 250 -10.80 -6.72 -31.78
N ASP A 251 -9.98 -7.50 -31.06
CA ASP A 251 -9.62 -7.19 -29.68
C ASP A 251 -8.11 -7.34 -29.46
N PHE A 252 -7.51 -6.32 -28.85
CA PHE A 252 -6.15 -6.28 -28.36
C PHE A 252 -6.17 -6.12 -26.83
N ILE A 253 -6.18 -7.24 -26.12
CA ILE A 253 -6.36 -7.26 -24.67
C ILE A 253 -5.02 -7.55 -24.02
N VAL A 254 -4.49 -6.57 -23.29
CA VAL A 254 -3.24 -6.67 -22.52
C VAL A 254 -3.57 -6.76 -21.06
N LYS A 255 -3.64 -7.97 -20.49
CA LYS A 255 -3.90 -8.18 -19.08
C LYS A 255 -2.68 -7.83 -18.25
N GLY A 256 -2.89 -6.96 -17.26
CA GLY A 256 -1.83 -6.51 -16.39
C GLY A 256 -2.32 -5.66 -15.23
N SER A 257 -1.40 -5.25 -14.39
CA SER A 257 -1.62 -4.33 -13.27
C SER A 257 -0.43 -3.37 -13.15
N CYS A 258 -0.56 -2.33 -12.31
CA CYS A 258 0.60 -1.51 -12.01
C CYS A 258 1.69 -2.30 -11.27
N PHE A 259 2.91 -1.85 -11.45
CA PHE A 259 4.11 -2.48 -10.92
C PHE A 259 4.41 -1.93 -9.51
N CYS A 260 4.02 -2.64 -8.44
CA CYS A 260 4.09 -2.15 -7.06
C CYS A 260 4.91 -3.02 -6.11
N ASN A 261 5.68 -3.99 -6.60
CA ASN A 261 6.55 -4.86 -5.80
C ASN A 261 5.86 -5.58 -4.63
N GLY A 262 4.53 -5.75 -4.69
CA GLY A 262 3.75 -6.36 -3.62
C GLY A 262 3.37 -5.42 -2.46
N HIS A 263 3.61 -4.10 -2.61
CA HIS A 263 3.39 -3.11 -1.57
C HIS A 263 2.21 -2.15 -1.83
N ALA A 264 1.30 -2.48 -2.72
CA ALA A 264 0.09 -1.70 -2.95
C ALA A 264 -1.08 -2.55 -3.41
N ASP A 265 -2.29 -2.15 -3.03
CA ASP A 265 -3.55 -2.78 -3.42
C ASP A 265 -4.30 -2.00 -4.51
N HIS A 266 -3.91 -0.75 -4.77
CA HIS A 266 -4.48 0.09 -5.82
C HIS A 266 -3.48 1.13 -6.32
N CYS A 267 -3.82 1.73 -7.48
CA CYS A 267 -2.99 2.71 -8.15
C CYS A 267 -3.80 3.91 -8.61
N VAL A 268 -3.11 5.04 -8.73
CA VAL A 268 -3.65 6.32 -9.17
C VAL A 268 -3.00 6.77 -10.46
N PRO A 269 -3.58 7.74 -11.19
CA PRO A 269 -2.99 8.28 -12.39
C PRO A 269 -1.57 8.82 -12.16
N VAL A 270 -0.68 8.57 -13.12
CA VAL A 270 0.61 9.27 -13.18
C VAL A 270 0.37 10.73 -13.55
N ALA A 271 1.14 11.65 -12.99
CA ALA A 271 1.05 13.07 -13.31
C ALA A 271 1.16 13.30 -14.84
N GLY A 272 0.24 14.09 -15.39
CA GLY A 272 0.17 14.37 -16.82
C GLY A 272 -0.52 13.30 -17.69
N PHE A 273 -0.78 12.10 -17.19
CA PHE A 273 -1.53 11.09 -17.93
C PHE A 273 -3.02 11.42 -17.95
N ARG A 274 -3.57 11.53 -19.18
CA ARG A 274 -5.01 11.69 -19.41
C ARG A 274 -5.50 10.51 -20.24
N PRO A 275 -6.36 9.65 -19.71
CA PRO A 275 -6.90 8.54 -20.48
C PRO A 275 -7.77 9.06 -21.65
N VAL A 276 -7.65 8.40 -22.80
CA VAL A 276 -8.52 8.67 -23.94
C VAL A 276 -9.94 8.21 -23.55
N LYS A 277 -10.91 9.11 -23.71
CA LYS A 277 -12.32 8.79 -23.45
C LYS A 277 -12.80 7.78 -24.50
N ALA A 278 -12.99 6.53 -24.11
CA ALA A 278 -13.72 5.55 -24.89
C ALA A 278 -15.21 5.58 -24.52
N ALA A 279 -16.09 5.27 -25.46
CA ALA A 279 -17.50 5.14 -25.17
C ALA A 279 -17.74 3.88 -24.32
N GLY A 280 -17.94 4.06 -23.01
CA GLY A 280 -18.21 2.99 -22.05
C GLY A 280 -17.52 3.22 -20.69
N ILE A 281 -18.03 2.56 -19.65
CA ILE A 281 -17.44 2.60 -18.30
C ILE A 281 -16.31 1.59 -18.23
N PHE A 282 -15.09 2.02 -18.54
CA PHE A 282 -13.91 1.17 -18.42
C PHE A 282 -13.02 1.63 -17.26
N HIS A 283 -12.63 0.68 -16.42
CA HIS A 283 -11.60 0.93 -15.41
C HIS A 283 -10.22 0.97 -16.11
N VAL A 284 -9.66 2.16 -16.20
CA VAL A 284 -8.28 2.35 -16.64
C VAL A 284 -7.34 1.87 -15.54
N VAL A 285 -6.38 1.03 -15.91
CA VAL A 285 -5.32 0.62 -14.98
C VAL A 285 -4.30 1.75 -14.89
N HIS A 286 -4.18 2.38 -13.74
CA HIS A 286 -3.25 3.50 -13.50
C HIS A 286 -1.86 3.02 -13.11
N GLY A 287 -0.82 3.85 -13.31
CA GLY A 287 0.58 3.44 -13.21
C GLY A 287 1.30 3.82 -11.91
N LYS A 288 0.76 4.73 -11.07
CA LYS A 288 1.39 5.15 -9.83
C LYS A 288 0.81 4.40 -8.63
N CYS A 289 1.64 3.67 -7.91
CA CYS A 289 1.24 2.88 -6.74
C CYS A 289 0.89 3.76 -5.53
N MET A 290 -0.16 3.38 -4.80
CA MET A 290 -0.45 3.91 -3.46
C MET A 290 0.23 3.01 -2.43
N CYS A 291 1.48 3.34 -2.13
CA CYS A 291 2.38 2.50 -1.34
C CYS A 291 1.88 2.24 0.09
N LYS A 292 2.07 1.00 0.52
CA LYS A 292 1.84 0.48 1.87
C LYS A 292 3.16 -0.05 2.44
N HIS A 293 3.13 -0.68 3.63
CA HIS A 293 4.28 -1.34 4.25
C HIS A 293 5.48 -0.39 4.42
N ASN A 294 5.20 0.89 4.73
CA ASN A 294 6.22 1.93 4.94
C ASN A 294 7.16 2.11 3.74
N THR A 295 6.67 1.84 2.52
CA THR A 295 7.43 2.03 1.28
C THR A 295 7.02 3.32 0.56
N ALA A 296 7.85 3.78 -0.35
CA ALA A 296 7.67 5.01 -1.10
C ALA A 296 8.13 4.87 -2.56
N GLY A 297 7.89 5.94 -3.35
CA GLY A 297 8.17 6.00 -4.77
C GLY A 297 6.95 5.69 -5.64
N SER A 298 7.09 5.83 -6.95
CA SER A 298 6.00 5.56 -7.90
C SER A 298 5.62 4.08 -8.00
N HIS A 299 6.56 3.20 -7.62
CA HIS A 299 6.45 1.75 -7.67
C HIS A 299 6.74 1.08 -6.34
N CYS A 300 6.73 1.84 -5.23
CA CYS A 300 7.08 1.39 -3.88
C CYS A 300 8.47 0.71 -3.84
N GLN A 301 9.43 1.28 -4.60
CA GLN A 301 10.74 0.68 -4.84
C GLN A 301 11.81 1.06 -3.81
N HIS A 302 11.47 1.82 -2.79
CA HIS A 302 12.33 2.18 -1.66
C HIS A 302 11.50 2.36 -0.39
N CYS A 303 12.14 2.41 0.76
CA CYS A 303 11.48 2.68 2.01
C CYS A 303 11.06 4.16 2.11
N ALA A 304 10.00 4.44 2.87
CA ALA A 304 9.58 5.80 3.21
C ALA A 304 10.60 6.49 4.13
N PRO A 305 10.65 7.82 4.18
CA PRO A 305 11.47 8.54 5.16
C PRO A 305 11.25 7.98 6.58
N LEU A 306 12.26 7.90 7.40
CA LEU A 306 12.26 7.28 8.74
C LEU A 306 12.05 5.75 8.79
N TYR A 307 11.97 5.05 7.66
CA TYR A 307 11.76 3.59 7.64
C TYR A 307 12.90 2.83 6.98
N ASN A 308 14.11 3.39 6.98
CA ASN A 308 15.30 2.82 6.35
C ASN A 308 16.21 2.06 7.33
N ASP A 309 15.65 1.46 8.40
CA ASP A 309 16.46 0.71 9.38
C ASP A 309 16.95 -0.64 8.84
N GLN A 310 16.26 -1.17 7.84
CA GLN A 310 16.62 -2.40 7.13
C GLN A 310 16.63 -2.15 5.61
N PRO A 311 17.40 -2.96 4.83
CA PRO A 311 17.41 -2.82 3.39
C PRO A 311 16.01 -3.09 2.80
N TRP A 312 15.59 -2.27 1.86
CA TRP A 312 14.33 -2.48 1.15
C TRP A 312 14.29 -3.85 0.45
N GLN A 313 13.17 -4.52 0.51
CA GLN A 313 12.90 -5.78 -0.20
C GLN A 313 11.50 -5.73 -0.82
N ALA A 314 11.33 -6.39 -1.98
CA ALA A 314 10.00 -6.68 -2.49
C ALA A 314 9.27 -7.66 -1.56
N ALA A 315 7.95 -7.62 -1.53
CA ALA A 315 7.16 -8.58 -0.80
C ALA A 315 7.41 -10.02 -1.31
N ASP A 316 7.10 -11.01 -0.50
CA ASP A 316 7.21 -12.41 -0.90
C ASP A 316 5.86 -12.91 -1.44
N GLY A 317 5.80 -13.18 -2.72
CA GLY A 317 4.58 -13.64 -3.39
C GLY A 317 4.22 -15.10 -3.10
N LYS A 318 5.14 -15.91 -2.56
CA LYS A 318 4.89 -17.31 -2.19
C LYS A 318 4.27 -17.42 -0.81
N THR A 319 4.88 -16.78 0.16
CA THR A 319 4.42 -16.82 1.56
C THR A 319 3.37 -15.76 1.85
N GLY A 320 3.30 -14.73 1.01
CA GLY A 320 2.48 -13.54 1.24
C GLY A 320 3.06 -12.60 2.29
N ALA A 321 4.33 -12.75 2.67
CA ALA A 321 4.98 -11.87 3.63
C ALA A 321 5.19 -10.48 3.02
N PRO A 322 4.76 -9.40 3.69
CA PRO A 322 4.85 -8.04 3.15
C PRO A 322 6.27 -7.49 3.12
N LYS A 323 7.19 -7.97 3.97
CA LYS A 323 8.55 -7.44 4.12
C LYS A 323 8.56 -5.93 4.29
N GLU A 324 7.84 -5.46 5.29
CA GLU A 324 7.66 -4.03 5.58
C GLU A 324 8.99 -3.36 5.92
N CYS A 325 9.17 -2.13 5.47
CA CYS A 325 10.28 -1.29 5.88
C CYS A 325 10.18 -0.96 7.37
N GLN A 326 11.31 -1.05 8.08
CA GLN A 326 11.39 -0.86 9.52
C GLN A 326 11.79 0.58 9.87
N SER A 327 11.20 1.11 10.93
CA SER A 327 11.47 2.49 11.36
C SER A 327 12.84 2.64 11.99
N CYS A 328 13.56 3.69 11.60
CA CYS A 328 14.77 4.13 12.30
C CYS A 328 14.43 4.64 13.70
N LYS A 329 15.28 4.33 14.66
CA LYS A 329 15.14 4.76 16.06
C LYS A 329 15.81 6.13 16.26
N CYS A 330 15.22 7.20 15.73
CA CYS A 330 15.78 8.55 15.80
C CYS A 330 15.38 9.36 17.04
N ASN A 331 14.78 8.73 18.03
CA ASN A 331 14.34 9.35 19.30
C ASN A 331 13.42 10.58 19.12
N GLY A 332 12.75 10.75 17.98
CA GLY A 332 11.91 11.91 17.69
C GLY A 332 12.70 13.16 17.28
N HIS A 333 13.99 13.03 16.95
CA HIS A 333 14.87 14.16 16.63
C HIS A 333 15.34 14.18 15.18
N ALA A 334 14.75 13.41 14.31
CA ALA A 334 14.99 13.49 12.86
C ALA A 334 13.72 13.16 12.09
N ASP A 335 13.57 13.76 10.90
CA ASP A 335 12.44 13.54 9.99
C ASP A 335 12.76 12.53 8.90
N THR A 336 14.05 12.23 8.69
CA THR A 336 14.55 11.27 7.70
C THR A 336 15.69 10.44 8.26
N CYS A 337 15.87 9.28 7.68
CA CYS A 337 17.04 8.44 7.88
C CYS A 337 17.41 7.74 6.57
N HIS A 338 18.63 7.33 6.42
CA HIS A 338 19.10 6.49 5.32
C HIS A 338 19.63 5.15 5.82
N PHE A 339 19.64 4.15 4.93
CA PHE A 339 20.23 2.86 5.21
C PHE A 339 21.74 2.91 4.93
N ASP A 340 22.55 2.45 5.89
CA ASP A 340 23.99 2.32 5.77
C ASP A 340 24.39 0.85 5.92
N MET A 341 25.20 0.36 4.97
CA MET A 341 25.59 -1.04 4.92
C MET A 341 26.61 -1.39 6.00
N ASP A 342 27.50 -0.48 6.35
CA ASP A 342 28.55 -0.72 7.36
C ASP A 342 27.92 -0.77 8.76
N ALA A 343 27.00 0.14 9.04
CA ALA A 343 26.20 0.10 10.27
C ALA A 343 25.37 -1.20 10.36
N TRP A 344 24.77 -1.64 9.25
CA TRP A 344 24.03 -2.89 9.16
C TRP A 344 24.90 -4.10 9.53
N LEU A 345 26.07 -4.22 8.92
CA LEU A 345 27.01 -5.32 9.20
C LEU A 345 27.55 -5.25 10.64
N ALA A 346 27.92 -4.05 11.12
CA ALA A 346 28.39 -3.83 12.48
C ALA A 346 27.35 -4.21 13.56
N SER A 347 26.05 -4.03 13.25
CA SER A 347 24.93 -4.41 14.14
C SER A 347 24.63 -5.93 14.14
N GLY A 348 25.34 -6.72 13.32
CA GLY A 348 25.03 -8.14 13.10
C GLY A 348 23.72 -8.33 12.31
N ASN A 349 23.50 -7.53 11.28
CA ASN A 349 22.33 -7.53 10.39
C ASN A 349 21.00 -7.27 11.12
N ARG A 350 21.01 -6.35 12.10
CA ARG A 350 19.82 -6.02 12.88
C ARG A 350 19.32 -4.60 12.64
N SER A 351 20.19 -3.62 12.47
CA SER A 351 19.86 -2.21 12.29
C SER A 351 20.94 -1.51 11.48
N GLY A 352 20.56 -0.82 10.40
CA GLY A 352 21.46 -0.07 9.52
C GLY A 352 20.97 1.36 9.29
N GLY A 353 19.93 1.81 10.00
CA GLY A 353 19.36 3.14 9.85
C GLY A 353 20.19 4.22 10.53
N ILE A 354 20.67 5.20 9.78
CA ILE A 354 21.32 6.40 10.29
C ILE A 354 20.38 7.59 10.15
N CYS A 355 20.14 8.28 11.26
CA CYS A 355 19.25 9.45 11.28
C CYS A 355 19.91 10.65 10.63
N ASP A 356 19.17 11.34 9.75
CA ASP A 356 19.67 12.51 9.03
C ASP A 356 19.33 13.79 9.79
N ASN A 357 20.30 14.72 9.84
CA ASN A 357 20.09 16.06 10.37
C ASN A 357 19.43 16.10 11.76
N CYS A 358 20.07 15.46 12.77
CA CYS A 358 19.57 15.47 14.13
C CYS A 358 19.19 16.88 14.59
N GLN A 359 17.90 17.06 14.95
CA GLN A 359 17.29 18.27 15.43
C GLN A 359 17.42 18.39 16.98
N HIS A 360 16.88 19.48 17.55
CA HIS A 360 16.72 19.65 19.01
C HIS A 360 18.04 19.51 19.79
N ASN A 361 19.16 19.98 19.20
CA ASN A 361 20.51 19.93 19.79
C ASN A 361 20.97 18.52 20.15
N THR A 362 20.52 17.52 19.39
CA THR A 362 20.98 16.13 19.50
C THR A 362 21.97 15.74 18.41
N GLU A 363 22.73 14.69 18.63
CA GLU A 363 23.71 14.13 17.69
C GLU A 363 23.86 12.61 17.85
N GLY A 364 24.62 12.00 16.96
CA GLY A 364 24.88 10.56 16.89
C GLY A 364 24.03 9.87 15.82
N GLN A 365 24.35 8.63 15.49
CA GLN A 365 23.68 7.86 14.43
C GLN A 365 22.17 7.75 14.61
N HIS A 366 21.71 7.76 15.85
CA HIS A 366 20.29 7.68 16.23
C HIS A 366 19.82 8.95 16.95
N CYS A 367 20.54 10.07 16.84
CA CYS A 367 20.30 11.30 17.59
C CYS A 367 20.16 11.02 19.11
N GLN A 368 20.99 10.11 19.63
CA GLN A 368 20.85 9.53 20.98
C GLN A 368 21.58 10.28 22.06
N ARG A 369 22.26 11.37 21.78
CA ARG A 369 22.98 12.19 22.75
C ARG A 369 22.84 13.68 22.46
N CYS A 370 22.99 14.49 23.47
CA CYS A 370 23.02 15.93 23.27
C CYS A 370 24.34 16.38 22.63
N LYS A 371 24.28 17.40 21.79
CA LYS A 371 25.46 18.06 21.19
C LYS A 371 26.34 18.68 22.24
N LEU A 372 27.61 18.87 21.91
CA LEU A 372 28.54 19.59 22.77
C LEU A 372 27.96 21.00 23.10
N GLY A 373 28.05 21.37 24.39
CA GLY A 373 27.43 22.61 24.89
C GLY A 373 25.97 22.47 25.34
N PHE A 374 25.45 21.25 25.29
CA PHE A 374 24.12 20.89 25.80
C PHE A 374 24.18 19.68 26.72
N TYR A 375 23.26 19.59 27.68
CA TYR A 375 23.14 18.49 28.61
C TYR A 375 21.73 17.91 28.64
N ARG A 376 21.61 16.68 29.08
CA ARG A 376 20.37 15.95 29.19
C ARG A 376 19.52 16.41 30.36
N ASP A 377 18.30 16.92 30.14
CA ASP A 377 17.31 17.13 31.19
C ASP A 377 16.58 15.81 31.54
N LEU A 378 16.97 15.19 32.62
CA LEU A 378 16.41 13.90 33.09
C LEU A 378 14.94 13.99 33.51
N ARG A 379 14.38 15.20 33.68
CA ARG A 379 12.97 15.40 34.05
C ARG A 379 12.03 15.23 32.85
N LYS A 380 12.58 15.08 31.64
CA LYS A 380 11.81 14.96 30.39
C LYS A 380 12.14 13.68 29.67
N PRO A 381 11.19 13.09 28.90
CA PRO A 381 11.51 11.97 28.03
C PRO A 381 12.52 12.42 26.96
N PHE A 382 13.40 11.54 26.52
CA PHE A 382 14.43 11.94 25.55
C PHE A 382 13.83 12.38 24.20
N SER A 383 12.65 11.90 23.85
CA SER A 383 11.92 12.29 22.64
C SER A 383 11.34 13.71 22.69
N ALA A 384 11.43 14.41 23.81
CA ALA A 384 10.95 15.79 23.90
C ALA A 384 11.90 16.73 23.13
N PRO A 385 11.36 17.73 22.39
CA PRO A 385 12.18 18.69 21.61
C PRO A 385 13.14 19.52 22.46
N ASP A 386 12.88 19.66 23.75
CA ASP A 386 13.68 20.40 24.71
C ASP A 386 14.38 19.51 25.74
N ALA A 387 14.62 18.25 25.38
CA ALA A 387 15.34 17.28 26.21
C ALA A 387 16.84 17.66 26.38
N CYS A 388 17.44 18.32 25.40
CA CYS A 388 18.81 18.83 25.47
C CYS A 388 18.79 20.33 25.75
N LYS A 389 19.24 20.72 26.94
CA LYS A 389 19.33 22.10 27.39
C LYS A 389 20.75 22.65 27.25
N SER A 390 20.88 23.91 26.87
CA SER A 390 22.16 24.58 26.80
C SER A 390 22.85 24.66 28.15
N CYS A 391 24.15 24.44 28.17
CA CYS A 391 24.97 24.65 29.36
C CYS A 391 24.88 26.09 29.83
N ALA A 392 24.62 26.32 31.11
CA ALA A 392 24.50 27.64 31.71
C ALA A 392 25.75 28.01 32.53
N CYS A 393 26.92 27.71 32.00
CA CYS A 393 28.21 27.92 32.68
C CYS A 393 28.58 29.41 32.77
N HIS A 394 29.05 29.82 33.94
CA HIS A 394 29.47 31.20 34.17
C HIS A 394 30.72 31.53 33.34
N PRO A 395 30.72 32.60 32.50
CA PRO A 395 31.81 32.82 31.53
C PRO A 395 33.17 33.12 32.17
N VAL A 396 33.17 33.62 33.41
CA VAL A 396 34.40 33.95 34.15
C VAL A 396 34.91 32.75 34.97
N GLY A 397 33.99 32.06 35.66
CA GLY A 397 34.36 31.00 36.60
C GLY A 397 34.56 29.61 36.01
N SER A 398 34.06 29.38 34.79
CA SER A 398 34.20 28.07 34.13
C SER A 398 35.50 27.91 33.38
N ALA A 399 36.06 26.71 33.38
CA ALA A 399 37.18 26.35 32.56
C ALA A 399 36.80 26.33 31.07
N THR A 400 37.69 26.78 30.19
CA THR A 400 37.46 26.77 28.72
C THR A 400 38.31 25.68 28.09
N LEU A 401 37.73 24.97 27.11
CA LEU A 401 38.47 24.02 26.29
C LEU A 401 39.35 24.80 25.27
N PRO A 402 40.60 24.40 25.05
CA PRO A 402 41.54 25.09 24.15
C PRO A 402 41.03 25.19 22.69
N LEU A 403 40.17 24.28 22.24
CA LEU A 403 39.65 24.16 20.86
C LEU A 403 38.16 23.87 20.80
N GLY A 404 37.39 24.20 21.84
CA GLY A 404 35.94 23.90 21.93
C GLY A 404 35.05 25.15 22.10
N PRO A 405 33.73 24.97 22.14
CA PRO A 405 32.79 26.04 22.43
C PRO A 405 33.07 26.65 23.82
N ARG A 406 32.87 27.96 23.94
CA ARG A 406 33.15 28.73 25.18
C ARG A 406 32.39 28.24 26.42
N THR A 407 31.30 27.50 26.23
CA THR A 407 30.51 26.91 27.28
C THR A 407 30.38 25.44 27.03
N PHE A 408 30.93 24.62 27.92
CA PHE A 408 30.71 23.19 27.90
C PHE A 408 30.43 22.71 29.34
N CYS A 409 29.56 21.72 29.48
CA CYS A 409 29.18 21.13 30.74
C CYS A 409 29.14 19.61 30.60
N ASP A 410 29.02 18.90 31.72
CA ASP A 410 28.80 17.46 31.71
C ASP A 410 27.48 17.15 31.00
N PRO A 411 27.49 16.32 29.95
CA PRO A 411 26.28 16.01 29.17
C PRO A 411 25.18 15.32 29.96
N SER A 412 25.49 14.71 31.10
CA SER A 412 24.56 13.92 31.92
C SER A 412 23.79 14.75 32.94
N ASN A 413 24.45 15.73 33.58
CA ASN A 413 23.89 16.48 34.69
C ASN A 413 23.92 18.01 34.51
N GLY A 414 24.65 18.53 33.52
CA GLY A 414 24.79 19.95 33.22
C GLY A 414 25.80 20.69 34.08
N ASP A 415 26.62 20.00 34.88
CA ASP A 415 27.62 20.61 35.73
C ASP A 415 28.79 21.15 34.88
N CYS A 416 29.20 22.37 35.19
CA CYS A 416 30.27 23.04 34.49
C CYS A 416 31.62 22.70 35.10
N PRO A 417 32.68 22.50 34.28
CA PRO A 417 34.04 22.39 34.82
C PRO A 417 34.48 23.75 35.33
N CYS A 418 34.72 23.86 36.64
CA CYS A 418 35.09 25.11 37.26
C CYS A 418 36.60 25.32 37.24
N LYS A 419 37.02 26.58 37.23
CA LYS A 419 38.40 27.02 37.46
C LYS A 419 38.82 26.72 38.91
N PRO A 420 40.14 26.70 39.23
CA PRO A 420 40.61 26.46 40.57
C PRO A 420 39.94 27.37 41.60
N GLY A 421 39.51 26.79 42.73
CA GLY A 421 38.87 27.50 43.81
C GLY A 421 37.43 28.02 43.56
N VAL A 422 36.86 27.73 42.38
CA VAL A 422 35.48 28.08 42.02
C VAL A 422 34.55 26.89 42.28
N ALA A 423 33.31 27.18 42.73
CA ALA A 423 32.30 26.21 43.07
C ALA A 423 30.92 26.56 42.45
N GLY A 424 29.99 25.63 42.64
CA GLY A 424 28.62 25.70 42.13
C GLY A 424 28.48 24.98 40.79
N PRO A 425 27.28 24.48 40.48
CA PRO A 425 27.02 23.75 39.22
C PRO A 425 27.24 24.58 37.99
N ARG A 426 27.23 25.93 38.13
CA ARG A 426 27.48 26.91 37.06
C ARG A 426 28.86 27.59 37.17
N CYS A 427 29.66 27.24 38.18
CA CYS A 427 30.92 27.91 38.46
C CYS A 427 30.76 29.41 38.74
N ASP A 428 29.79 29.80 39.54
CA ASP A 428 29.33 31.16 39.76
C ASP A 428 29.73 31.78 41.08
N ARG A 429 30.49 31.05 41.91
CA ARG A 429 30.93 31.49 43.25
C ARG A 429 32.25 30.84 43.66
N CYS A 430 32.94 31.41 44.60
CA CYS A 430 34.12 30.78 45.20
C CYS A 430 33.74 29.57 46.07
N LEU A 431 34.63 28.59 46.10
CA LEU A 431 34.62 27.49 47.05
C LEU A 431 34.79 28.02 48.47
N LEU A 432 34.19 27.34 49.45
CA LEU A 432 34.38 27.71 50.86
C LEU A 432 35.88 27.71 51.21
N GLY A 433 36.40 28.79 51.79
CA GLY A 433 37.80 29.00 52.05
C GLY A 433 38.59 29.60 50.87
N TYR A 434 37.84 30.12 49.87
CA TYR A 434 38.42 30.87 48.74
C TYR A 434 37.68 32.19 48.53
N TRP A 435 38.36 33.18 47.97
CA TRP A 435 37.83 34.52 47.73
C TRP A 435 38.33 35.11 46.38
N GLY A 436 37.79 36.25 45.96
CA GLY A 436 38.26 36.98 44.82
C GLY A 436 37.88 36.34 43.48
N PHE A 437 36.59 36.04 43.27
CA PHE A 437 36.08 35.48 42.03
C PHE A 437 36.53 36.25 40.79
N GLY A 438 37.28 35.67 39.92
CA GLY A 438 37.87 36.35 38.78
C GLY A 438 38.31 35.46 37.61
N PRO A 439 38.95 36.04 36.59
CA PRO A 439 39.30 35.33 35.34
C PRO A 439 40.24 34.10 35.55
N TYR A 440 40.98 34.06 36.65
CA TYR A 440 41.93 32.98 36.99
C TYR A 440 41.37 32.01 38.02
N GLY A 441 40.11 32.14 38.39
CA GLY A 441 39.48 31.37 39.46
C GLY A 441 39.40 32.16 40.75
N CYS A 442 39.33 31.45 41.91
CA CYS A 442 39.36 32.05 43.23
C CYS A 442 40.66 31.71 43.96
N ARG A 443 41.11 32.61 44.81
CA ARG A 443 42.35 32.45 45.62
C ARG A 443 42.01 31.83 46.98
N PRO A 444 42.89 30.98 47.56
CA PRO A 444 42.67 30.48 48.91
C PRO A 444 42.72 31.62 49.92
N CYS A 445 41.99 31.50 51.03
CA CYS A 445 42.07 32.40 52.15
C CYS A 445 43.39 32.19 52.89
N ASP A 446 44.02 33.29 53.31
CA ASP A 446 45.24 33.23 54.15
C ASP A 446 44.95 32.92 55.61
N CYS A 447 43.68 32.76 55.97
CA CYS A 447 43.21 32.45 57.35
C CYS A 447 42.78 30.97 57.46
N ALA A 448 42.84 30.44 58.69
CA ALA A 448 42.70 29.02 58.97
C ALA A 448 41.40 28.34 58.53
N ARG A 449 40.31 29.04 58.17
CA ARG A 449 39.09 28.38 57.58
C ARG A 449 37.99 29.26 56.96
N ARG A 450 37.87 30.58 57.27
CA ARG A 450 36.80 31.42 56.73
C ARG A 450 37.28 32.84 56.43
N CYS A 451 37.10 33.27 55.24
CA CYS A 451 37.25 34.65 54.83
C CYS A 451 36.00 35.15 54.09
N ASP A 452 35.86 36.46 54.02
CA ASP A 452 34.83 37.07 53.19
C ASP A 452 35.10 36.72 51.71
N PRO A 453 34.14 36.13 50.97
CA PRO A 453 34.33 35.68 49.61
C PRO A 453 34.63 36.83 48.62
N LEU A 454 34.38 38.09 48.95
CA LEU A 454 34.59 39.25 48.13
C LEU A 454 35.94 39.95 48.44
N THR A 455 36.24 40.19 49.76
CA THR A 455 37.39 40.97 50.19
C THR A 455 38.61 40.12 50.55
N GLY A 456 38.39 38.86 50.93
CA GLY A 456 39.43 38.00 51.46
C GLY A 456 39.80 38.22 52.91
N ASP A 457 39.11 39.17 53.57
CA ASP A 457 39.37 39.49 54.98
C ASP A 457 38.95 38.31 55.87
N CYS A 458 39.79 38.02 56.84
CA CYS A 458 39.55 36.93 57.80
C CYS A 458 38.36 37.30 58.69
N LEU A 459 37.32 36.47 58.69
CA LEU A 459 36.20 36.63 59.57
C LEU A 459 36.63 36.20 60.98
N SER A 460 37.02 37.22 61.80
CA SER A 460 37.29 37.10 63.25
C SER A 460 35.97 36.92 63.99
N GLY A 461 35.57 35.66 64.16
CA GLY A 461 34.43 35.26 64.97
C GLY A 461 34.91 34.56 66.19
N SER A 462 34.86 35.29 67.36
CA SER A 462 34.94 34.70 68.67
C SER A 462 33.71 33.86 68.93
N ALA A 463 33.94 32.81 69.72
CA ALA A 463 33.00 31.99 70.46
C ALA A 463 32.34 30.82 69.65
N ASP A 464 32.69 29.70 70.18
CA ASP A 464 31.96 28.46 70.11
C ASP A 464 30.46 28.71 70.39
N VAL A 465 29.69 28.80 69.32
CA VAL A 465 28.26 28.53 69.41
C VAL A 465 28.07 27.21 68.68
N ASP A 466 27.96 26.22 69.51
CA ASP A 466 27.55 24.86 69.22
C ASP A 466 26.16 24.94 68.58
N TRP A 467 26.13 25.04 67.26
CA TRP A 467 24.86 24.90 66.53
C TRP A 467 24.62 23.42 66.25
N HIS A 468 24.39 22.67 67.30
CA HIS A 468 23.53 21.51 67.26
C HIS A 468 22.10 21.98 67.12
N HIS A 469 21.75 22.62 66.03
CA HIS A 469 20.39 22.56 65.57
C HIS A 469 20.28 21.30 64.73
N GLU A 470 19.81 20.29 65.41
CA GLU A 470 19.08 19.20 64.79
C GLU A 470 18.06 19.82 63.83
N VAL A 471 18.31 19.70 62.56
CA VAL A 471 17.28 19.85 61.53
C VAL A 471 16.31 18.73 61.85
N PRO A 472 15.05 19.02 62.26
CA PRO A 472 14.08 17.95 62.47
C PRO A 472 13.97 17.21 61.13
N PRO A 473 13.96 15.88 61.14
CA PRO A 473 13.76 15.14 59.93
C PRO A 473 12.44 15.59 59.33
N PHE A 474 12.47 16.03 58.10
CA PHE A 474 11.29 16.28 57.28
C PHE A 474 10.51 14.97 57.30
N GLN A 475 9.51 14.87 58.18
CA GLN A 475 8.49 13.85 58.05
C GLN A 475 7.72 14.20 56.78
N PRO A 476 7.64 13.27 55.80
CA PRO A 476 6.70 13.45 54.72
C PRO A 476 5.32 13.43 55.38
N VAL A 477 4.58 14.49 55.24
CA VAL A 477 3.16 14.52 55.52
C VAL A 477 2.52 13.55 54.54
N LEU A 478 2.20 12.39 55.07
CA LEU A 478 1.30 11.44 54.40
C LEU A 478 -0.09 12.09 54.42
N ASN A 479 -0.43 12.76 53.33
CA ASN A 479 -1.82 12.97 53.01
C ASN A 479 -2.36 11.63 52.50
N ASP A 480 -3.04 10.93 53.37
CA ASP A 480 -3.96 9.86 53.04
C ASP A 480 -5.06 10.40 52.13
N SER A 481 -4.89 10.22 50.84
CA SER A 481 -5.95 10.05 49.84
C SER A 481 -5.34 9.70 48.50
N GLU A 482 -4.68 8.57 48.43
CA GLU A 482 -4.48 7.88 47.12
C GLU A 482 -5.55 6.81 46.98
N PRO A 483 -6.21 6.78 45.81
CA PRO A 483 -6.56 5.51 45.23
C PRO A 483 -5.36 5.06 44.39
N ALA A 484 -4.69 4.01 44.84
CA ALA A 484 -3.74 3.26 44.03
C ALA A 484 -4.40 2.79 42.75
N TRP A 485 -4.07 3.44 41.64
CA TRP A 485 -4.35 2.96 40.30
C TRP A 485 -3.01 2.75 39.60
N GLY A 486 -2.49 1.53 39.75
CA GLY A 486 -1.52 1.00 38.82
C GLY A 486 -2.16 0.93 37.44
N TRP A 487 -1.85 1.88 36.61
CA TRP A 487 -2.15 1.86 35.18
C TRP A 487 -0.95 1.27 34.49
N GLU A 488 -0.98 -0.03 34.25
CA GLU A 488 -0.31 -0.57 33.10
C GLU A 488 -0.93 0.12 31.87
N ASP A 489 -0.09 0.75 31.08
CA ASP A 489 -0.43 1.43 29.83
C ASP A 489 -0.92 0.40 28.80
N GLU A 490 -2.07 -0.20 29.01
CA GLU A 490 -2.89 -0.63 27.90
C GLU A 490 -3.49 0.64 27.31
N GLN A 491 -3.02 1.05 26.13
CA GLN A 491 -3.61 2.12 25.34
C GLN A 491 -5.05 1.73 24.96
N GLY A 492 -5.93 1.72 25.94
CA GLY A 492 -7.33 1.45 25.78
C GLY A 492 -8.02 2.63 25.12
N PHE A 493 -8.64 2.38 23.99
CA PHE A 493 -9.59 3.31 23.41
C PHE A 493 -10.75 3.51 24.37
N SER A 494 -10.87 4.71 24.94
CA SER A 494 -11.98 5.08 25.81
C SER A 494 -12.82 6.17 25.14
N ALA A 495 -14.07 5.84 24.78
CA ALA A 495 -15.06 6.85 24.38
C ALA A 495 -15.24 7.95 25.45
N LEU A 496 -14.91 7.68 26.71
CA LEU A 496 -14.99 8.63 27.82
C LEU A 496 -13.93 9.72 27.77
N ARG A 497 -12.73 9.45 27.23
CA ARG A 497 -11.67 10.48 27.10
C ARG A 497 -12.01 11.56 26.05
N HIS A 498 -12.98 11.31 25.18
CA HIS A 498 -13.32 12.17 24.05
C HIS A 498 -14.81 12.48 23.95
N SER A 499 -15.58 12.30 25.03
CA SER A 499 -17.04 12.48 25.06
C SER A 499 -17.53 13.85 24.55
N GLY A 500 -16.71 14.88 24.64
CA GLY A 500 -17.02 16.21 24.10
C GLY A 500 -16.70 16.42 22.61
N LYS A 501 -16.12 15.42 21.91
CA LYS A 501 -15.65 15.55 20.53
C LYS A 501 -16.29 14.54 19.54
N CYS A 502 -17.09 13.60 20.04
CA CYS A 502 -17.75 12.57 19.26
C CYS A 502 -19.21 12.93 19.05
N GLU A 503 -19.52 13.48 17.88
CA GLU A 503 -20.91 13.72 17.47
C GLU A 503 -21.44 12.48 16.72
N CYS A 504 -22.13 11.60 17.41
CA CYS A 504 -22.90 10.52 16.80
C CYS A 504 -24.38 10.83 16.96
N LYS A 505 -25.18 10.76 15.90
CA LYS A 505 -26.63 10.89 16.00
C LYS A 505 -27.17 9.73 16.83
N GLU A 506 -27.85 10.03 17.95
CA GLU A 506 -28.56 9.02 18.72
C GLU A 506 -29.67 8.41 17.86
N GLN A 507 -29.70 7.09 17.81
CA GLN A 507 -30.76 6.38 17.11
C GLN A 507 -31.92 6.19 18.08
N VAL A 508 -33.04 6.81 17.76
CA VAL A 508 -34.30 6.59 18.47
C VAL A 508 -35.06 5.43 17.80
N LEU A 509 -35.63 4.53 18.60
CA LEU A 509 -36.49 3.46 18.08
C LEU A 509 -37.74 4.11 17.45
N GLY A 510 -37.70 4.28 16.15
CA GLY A 510 -38.79 4.85 15.36
C GLY A 510 -39.87 3.82 15.00
N ASN A 511 -40.38 3.92 13.77
CA ASN A 511 -41.41 3.03 13.26
C ASN A 511 -40.91 1.56 13.21
N PRO A 512 -41.72 0.58 13.73
CA PRO A 512 -41.40 -0.85 13.68
C PRO A 512 -41.02 -1.37 12.30
N LYS A 513 -41.69 -0.90 11.25
CA LYS A 513 -41.41 -1.29 9.85
C LYS A 513 -39.98 -0.90 9.42
N VAL A 514 -39.46 0.23 9.88
CA VAL A 514 -38.09 0.66 9.59
C VAL A 514 -37.06 -0.25 10.31
N PHE A 515 -37.34 -0.61 11.58
CA PHE A 515 -36.48 -1.51 12.34
C PHE A 515 -36.40 -2.90 11.68
N CYS A 516 -37.52 -3.44 11.24
CA CYS A 516 -37.60 -4.74 10.54
C CYS A 516 -36.95 -4.67 9.15
N GLY A 517 -37.16 -3.56 8.42
CA GLY A 517 -36.56 -3.33 7.09
C GLY A 517 -35.01 -3.33 7.08
N MET A 518 -34.38 -3.06 8.22
CA MET A 518 -32.93 -3.13 8.37
C MET A 518 -32.39 -4.57 8.41
N LYS A 519 -33.25 -5.59 8.53
CA LYS A 519 -32.91 -7.03 8.48
C LYS A 519 -31.74 -7.42 9.38
N TYR A 520 -31.72 -6.88 10.62
CA TYR A 520 -30.68 -7.22 11.59
C TYR A 520 -30.55 -8.73 11.79
N THR A 521 -29.33 -9.24 11.72
CA THR A 521 -29.06 -10.67 11.87
C THR A 521 -28.95 -11.06 13.34
N TYR A 522 -28.57 -10.14 14.24
CA TYR A 522 -28.60 -10.37 15.67
C TYR A 522 -29.19 -9.19 16.44
N VAL A 523 -29.80 -9.46 17.58
CA VAL A 523 -30.29 -8.48 18.55
C VAL A 523 -29.95 -8.98 19.95
N ILE A 524 -29.11 -8.25 20.68
CA ILE A 524 -28.60 -8.68 22.00
C ILE A 524 -28.69 -7.58 23.05
N LYS A 525 -28.91 -7.98 24.32
CA LYS A 525 -28.62 -7.16 25.49
C LYS A 525 -27.21 -7.45 25.96
N THR A 526 -26.38 -6.43 26.05
CA THR A 526 -24.98 -6.60 26.42
C THR A 526 -24.47 -5.53 27.36
N LYS A 527 -23.53 -5.87 28.24
CA LYS A 527 -22.74 -4.94 29.08
C LYS A 527 -21.39 -4.75 28.41
N ILE A 528 -21.00 -3.51 28.17
CA ILE A 528 -19.67 -3.19 27.63
C ILE A 528 -18.64 -3.37 28.76
N LEU A 529 -17.59 -4.12 28.49
CA LEU A 529 -16.51 -4.39 29.44
C LEU A 529 -15.32 -3.46 29.19
N SER A 530 -14.85 -3.41 27.97
CA SER A 530 -13.73 -2.57 27.54
C SER A 530 -13.85 -2.28 26.06
N ALA A 531 -13.21 -1.22 25.60
CA ALA A 531 -13.09 -0.89 24.19
C ALA A 531 -11.62 -0.61 23.89
N HIS A 532 -11.07 -1.27 22.88
CA HIS A 532 -9.65 -1.21 22.51
C HIS A 532 -9.50 -0.77 21.07
N ASP A 533 -8.57 0.14 20.84
CA ASP A 533 -8.10 0.49 19.52
C ASP A 533 -6.93 -0.41 19.16
N LYS A 534 -7.08 -1.18 18.10
CA LYS A 534 -6.03 -2.02 17.52
C LYS A 534 -5.33 -1.36 16.32
N GLY A 535 -5.49 -0.05 16.15
CA GLY A 535 -4.94 0.72 15.04
C GLY A 535 -5.62 0.42 13.69
N SER A 536 -5.85 -0.83 13.38
CA SER A 536 -6.53 -1.29 12.16
C SER A 536 -8.04 -1.41 12.32
N HIS A 537 -8.54 -1.59 13.53
CA HIS A 537 -9.96 -1.72 13.86
C HIS A 537 -10.16 -1.48 15.35
N ALA A 538 -11.40 -1.22 15.77
CA ALA A 538 -11.77 -1.18 17.16
C ALA A 538 -12.37 -2.53 17.58
N GLU A 539 -12.03 -2.98 18.78
CA GLU A 539 -12.61 -4.15 19.43
C GLU A 539 -13.32 -3.72 20.70
N VAL A 540 -14.59 -4.06 20.83
CA VAL A 540 -15.38 -3.78 22.02
C VAL A 540 -15.71 -5.09 22.71
N ASN A 541 -15.05 -5.35 23.83
CA ASN A 541 -15.32 -6.53 24.63
C ASN A 541 -16.62 -6.36 25.44
N VAL A 542 -17.50 -7.31 25.31
CA VAL A 542 -18.84 -7.26 25.89
C VAL A 542 -19.19 -8.53 26.65
N LYS A 543 -20.09 -8.41 27.64
CA LYS A 543 -20.75 -9.56 28.28
C LYS A 543 -22.20 -9.61 27.82
N ILE A 544 -22.52 -10.55 26.91
CA ILE A 544 -23.88 -10.76 26.43
C ILE A 544 -24.73 -11.33 27.56
N LYS A 545 -25.74 -10.58 28.00
CA LYS A 545 -26.68 -10.97 29.06
C LYS A 545 -27.94 -11.66 28.53
N LYS A 546 -28.44 -11.22 27.37
CA LYS A 546 -29.64 -11.80 26.73
C LYS A 546 -29.52 -11.72 25.23
N VAL A 547 -29.88 -12.79 24.52
CA VAL A 547 -30.03 -12.83 23.06
C VAL A 547 -31.52 -12.74 22.77
N LEU A 548 -31.91 -11.73 21.96
CA LEU A 548 -33.30 -11.51 21.56
C LEU A 548 -33.55 -12.04 20.14
N LYS A 549 -32.53 -11.96 19.26
CA LYS A 549 -32.53 -12.55 17.92
C LYS A 549 -31.11 -13.07 17.63
N SER A 550 -31.04 -14.26 17.03
CA SER A 550 -29.81 -14.86 16.52
C SER A 550 -30.15 -15.64 15.26
N THR A 551 -29.29 -15.64 14.26
CA THR A 551 -29.55 -16.35 13.00
C THR A 551 -28.57 -17.51 12.79
N LYS A 552 -27.58 -17.36 11.91
CA LYS A 552 -26.68 -18.45 11.50
C LYS A 552 -25.61 -18.78 12.54
N LEU A 553 -25.10 -17.75 13.26
CA LEU A 553 -24.16 -17.95 14.35
C LEU A 553 -24.91 -18.18 15.67
N LYS A 554 -24.67 -19.32 16.31
CA LYS A 554 -25.23 -19.64 17.62
C LYS A 554 -24.59 -18.72 18.67
N ILE A 555 -25.21 -17.54 18.90
CA ILE A 555 -24.71 -16.55 19.87
C ILE A 555 -25.02 -17.05 21.28
N LEU A 556 -23.98 -17.41 22.03
CA LEU A 556 -24.11 -17.82 23.42
C LEU A 556 -24.00 -16.61 24.37
N ARG A 557 -24.63 -16.71 25.54
CA ARG A 557 -24.42 -15.77 26.66
C ARG A 557 -22.97 -15.86 27.13
N GLY A 558 -22.36 -14.74 27.52
CA GLY A 558 -20.99 -14.71 28.00
C GLY A 558 -20.15 -13.60 27.40
N LYS A 559 -18.83 -13.69 27.54
CA LYS A 559 -17.88 -12.72 26.96
C LYS A 559 -17.79 -12.91 25.44
N ARG A 560 -17.85 -11.81 24.70
CA ARG A 560 -17.74 -11.75 23.24
C ARG A 560 -17.13 -10.40 22.84
N THR A 561 -16.72 -10.29 21.58
CA THR A 561 -16.20 -9.05 21.01
C THR A 561 -17.15 -8.54 19.93
N LEU A 562 -17.49 -7.26 19.98
CA LEU A 562 -18.16 -6.53 18.90
C LEU A 562 -17.09 -5.78 18.10
N TYR A 563 -17.31 -5.70 16.80
CA TYR A 563 -16.40 -5.05 15.86
C TYR A 563 -17.06 -3.82 15.23
N PRO A 564 -16.79 -2.60 15.76
CA PRO A 564 -17.26 -1.36 15.13
C PRO A 564 -16.60 -1.13 13.77
N GLU A 565 -17.40 -0.99 12.72
CA GLU A 565 -16.92 -0.62 11.37
C GLU A 565 -16.73 0.87 11.19
N SER A 566 -17.51 1.69 11.92
CA SER A 566 -17.42 3.15 11.86
C SER A 566 -16.38 3.64 12.84
N TRP A 567 -15.17 3.80 12.36
CA TRP A 567 -14.03 4.34 13.07
C TRP A 567 -13.76 5.75 12.57
N THR A 568 -13.69 6.72 13.46
CA THR A 568 -13.25 8.08 13.11
C THR A 568 -11.79 8.26 13.49
N ASN A 569 -11.02 9.05 12.71
CA ASN A 569 -9.61 9.41 12.99
C ASN A 569 -9.40 10.10 14.36
N ARG A 570 -10.46 10.28 15.13
CA ARG A 570 -10.48 10.88 16.46
C ARG A 570 -10.62 9.87 17.61
N GLY A 571 -10.58 8.58 17.32
CA GLY A 571 -10.68 7.54 18.33
C GLY A 571 -12.08 7.32 18.90
N CYS A 572 -13.15 7.64 18.15
CA CYS A 572 -14.53 7.42 18.56
C CYS A 572 -15.19 6.30 17.75
N THR A 573 -16.04 5.50 18.39
CA THR A 573 -16.96 4.59 17.70
C THR A 573 -18.32 5.24 17.55
N CYS A 574 -18.92 5.14 16.37
CA CYS A 574 -20.32 5.48 16.18
C CYS A 574 -21.10 4.21 15.81
N PRO A 575 -22.13 3.83 16.56
CA PRO A 575 -22.64 4.48 17.78
C PRO A 575 -21.70 4.34 19.00
N ILE A 576 -21.82 5.26 19.96
CA ILE A 576 -20.96 5.30 21.15
C ILE A 576 -21.28 4.13 22.08
N LEU A 577 -20.24 3.38 22.50
CA LEU A 577 -20.34 2.23 23.38
C LEU A 577 -19.44 2.47 24.63
N ASN A 578 -20.03 3.01 25.68
CA ASN A 578 -19.29 3.34 26.91
C ASN A 578 -19.07 2.11 27.79
N PRO A 579 -17.84 1.83 28.22
CA PRO A 579 -17.55 0.78 29.19
C PRO A 579 -18.38 0.93 30.50
N GLY A 580 -18.75 -0.20 31.08
CA GLY A 580 -19.57 -0.25 32.28
C GLY A 580 -21.08 -0.20 32.07
N LEU A 581 -21.55 0.36 30.95
CA LEU A 581 -22.98 0.51 30.66
C LEU A 581 -23.58 -0.70 29.91
N GLU A 582 -24.89 -0.82 30.00
CA GLU A 582 -25.65 -1.86 29.28
C GLU A 582 -26.36 -1.25 28.08
N TYR A 583 -26.32 -1.96 26.95
CA TYR A 583 -26.94 -1.56 25.69
C TYR A 583 -27.80 -2.66 25.09
N LEU A 584 -28.82 -2.25 24.35
CA LEU A 584 -29.44 -3.05 23.33
C LEU A 584 -28.69 -2.78 22.02
N VAL A 585 -28.14 -3.83 21.43
CA VAL A 585 -27.41 -3.76 20.17
C VAL A 585 -28.06 -4.67 19.15
N ALA A 586 -28.45 -4.10 18.00
CA ALA A 586 -28.89 -4.85 16.82
C ALA A 586 -27.96 -4.56 15.65
N GLY A 587 -27.43 -5.59 15.04
CA GLY A 587 -26.42 -5.47 13.99
C GLY A 587 -26.40 -6.66 13.03
N HIS A 588 -25.32 -6.77 12.27
CA HIS A 588 -25.15 -7.82 11.29
C HIS A 588 -23.97 -8.74 11.64
N GLU A 589 -24.15 -10.02 11.38
CA GLU A 589 -23.08 -11.02 11.49
C GLU A 589 -22.28 -11.06 10.21
N ASP A 590 -20.96 -11.02 10.29
CA ASP A 590 -20.11 -11.46 9.19
C ASP A 590 -19.93 -12.97 9.28
N VAL A 591 -20.71 -13.70 8.50
CA VAL A 591 -20.74 -15.17 8.50
C VAL A 591 -19.39 -15.79 8.13
N ARG A 592 -18.53 -15.08 7.36
CA ARG A 592 -17.22 -15.56 6.95
C ARG A 592 -16.20 -15.52 8.07
N THR A 593 -16.24 -14.47 8.87
CA THR A 593 -15.27 -14.26 9.98
C THR A 593 -15.83 -14.61 11.35
N GLY A 594 -17.14 -14.90 11.46
CA GLY A 594 -17.83 -15.13 12.74
C GLY A 594 -17.92 -13.90 13.62
N ARG A 595 -17.74 -12.69 13.07
CA ARG A 595 -17.70 -11.43 13.79
C ARG A 595 -19.06 -10.78 13.93
N LEU A 596 -19.36 -10.24 15.11
CA LEU A 596 -20.53 -9.42 15.34
C LEU A 596 -20.18 -7.96 15.03
N VAL A 597 -20.71 -7.45 13.91
CA VAL A 597 -20.37 -6.13 13.39
C VAL A 597 -21.34 -5.07 13.89
N VAL A 598 -20.83 -3.90 14.24
CA VAL A 598 -21.60 -2.71 14.62
C VAL A 598 -21.18 -1.54 13.74
N ASN A 599 -22.13 -0.93 13.00
CA ASN A 599 -21.86 0.19 12.12
C ASN A 599 -22.95 1.27 12.22
N MET A 600 -22.89 2.30 11.39
CA MET A 600 -23.84 3.41 11.38
C MET A 600 -25.29 2.99 11.10
N LYS A 601 -25.51 1.80 10.52
CA LYS A 601 -26.84 1.22 10.29
C LYS A 601 -27.30 0.34 11.44
N SER A 602 -26.41 -0.01 12.38
CA SER A 602 -26.73 -0.81 13.56
C SER A 602 -27.52 0.02 14.55
N PHE A 603 -28.57 -0.56 15.14
CA PHE A 603 -29.31 0.07 16.22
C PHE A 603 -28.60 -0.16 17.55
N VAL A 604 -28.23 0.91 18.22
CA VAL A 604 -27.56 0.88 19.53
C VAL A 604 -28.21 1.91 20.43
N GLN A 605 -28.76 1.45 21.55
CA GLN A 605 -29.35 2.33 22.56
C GLN A 605 -29.08 1.79 23.96
N GLN A 606 -28.85 2.68 24.93
CA GLN A 606 -28.69 2.28 26.33
C GLN A 606 -29.89 1.46 26.79
N TRP A 607 -29.62 0.36 27.49
CA TRP A 607 -30.67 -0.57 27.89
C TRP A 607 -31.65 0.05 28.87
N LYS A 608 -32.94 -0.01 28.51
CA LYS A 608 -34.09 0.23 29.40
C LYS A 608 -35.04 -0.95 29.25
N SER A 609 -35.66 -1.39 30.37
CA SER A 609 -36.57 -2.56 30.36
C SER A 609 -37.77 -2.37 29.44
N ALA A 610 -38.29 -1.14 29.34
CA ALA A 610 -39.38 -0.79 28.39
C ALA A 610 -38.93 -0.93 26.95
N LEU A 611 -37.71 -0.47 26.58
CA LEU A 611 -37.10 -0.65 25.25
C LEU A 611 -36.99 -2.12 24.87
N GLY A 612 -36.51 -2.96 25.82
CA GLY A 612 -36.36 -4.39 25.58
C GLY A 612 -37.68 -5.11 25.33
N ARG A 613 -38.76 -4.73 26.03
CA ARG A 613 -40.12 -5.25 25.79
C ARG A 613 -40.63 -4.83 24.40
N LYS A 614 -40.55 -3.55 24.07
CA LYS A 614 -40.98 -3.00 22.79
C LYS A 614 -40.26 -3.67 21.60
N VAL A 615 -38.95 -3.87 21.68
CA VAL A 615 -38.18 -4.55 20.63
C VAL A 615 -38.58 -6.03 20.51
N LEU A 616 -38.85 -6.71 21.61
CA LEU A 616 -39.35 -8.10 21.57
C LEU A 616 -40.72 -8.22 20.91
N GLU A 617 -41.63 -7.27 21.13
CA GLU A 617 -42.94 -7.19 20.47
C GLU A 617 -42.76 -6.98 18.96
N ILE A 618 -41.92 -6.03 18.56
CA ILE A 618 -41.61 -5.77 17.15
C ILE A 618 -41.05 -7.02 16.47
N LEU A 619 -40.10 -7.71 17.10
CA LEU A 619 -39.50 -8.94 16.54
C LEU A 619 -40.52 -10.09 16.41
N LYS A 620 -41.62 -10.11 17.19
CA LYS A 620 -42.64 -11.14 17.14
C LYS A 620 -43.79 -10.82 16.15
N GLN A 621 -44.14 -9.54 16.00
CA GLN A 621 -45.32 -9.12 15.24
C GLN A 621 -44.98 -8.58 13.85
N ASP A 622 -43.89 -7.82 13.71
CA ASP A 622 -43.64 -7.03 12.51
C ASP A 622 -42.42 -7.51 11.69
N CYS A 623 -41.60 -8.44 12.18
CA CYS A 623 -40.36 -8.86 11.53
C CYS A 623 -40.40 -10.34 11.05
N ASN A 624 -41.55 -10.97 10.97
CA ASN A 624 -41.71 -12.32 10.39
C ASN A 624 -41.93 -12.26 8.90
#